data_ef752ce7dd4ffef53606c3a7abdb62dd
#
_entry.id   ef752ce7dd4ffef53606c3a7abdb62dd
#
_cell.length_a   1.000
_cell.length_b   1.000
_cell.length_c   1.000
_cell.angle_alpha   90.00
_cell.angle_beta   90.00
_cell.angle_gamma   90.00
#
_symmetry.space_group_name_H-M   'P 1'
#
loop_
_entity.id
_entity.type
_entity.pdbx_description
1 polymer ?
#
loop_
_entity_poly.entity_id
_entity_poly.type
_entity_poly.pdbx_seq_one_letter_code
_entity_poly.pdbx_strand_id
1 'polypeptide(L)'
;MTLDVEWAHAIAPDATINLVLANPKNKTIQGQLTALLQATNFAVTHNIGSVISQSFGTSEVCLGTKFLQAAHEIFRKARAQQQTVFASAGDSGAGTIQCNANGKPVTLAQGVNYPASDPLVTSVGGTTLLATKAGNYLREVAWNESAKGAGATGGGISKVFALPNFQQNIVKSKMRGASDIALVADPLTGVPIVTSSLMPGKTVVIPIGGTSVGAPVAAGMTALLDQAMGMRTGFLNTAFYRLLPNAAYAQAFHDIRTGNNTFVFQAQDRRIVTVPGFKTAPGWDAPTGLGTPNVANLAKFLPKLIKANDGATL
;
A
#
# COMPACT_ATOMS: atom_id res chain seq x y z
N MET A 1 -5.25 2.62 13.86
CA MET A 1 -4.25 2.25 14.92
C MET A 1 -4.43 0.81 15.41
N THR A 2 -5.59 0.40 15.95
CA THR A 2 -5.81 -0.98 16.44
C THR A 2 -5.47 -2.01 15.37
N LEU A 3 -6.06 -1.89 14.18
CA LEU A 3 -5.77 -2.73 13.01
C LEU A 3 -4.27 -2.83 12.72
N ASP A 4 -3.58 -1.69 12.64
CA ASP A 4 -2.16 -1.64 12.23
C ASP A 4 -1.26 -2.37 13.23
N VAL A 5 -1.48 -2.13 14.54
CA VAL A 5 -0.68 -2.75 15.60
C VAL A 5 -0.97 -4.24 15.70
N GLU A 6 -2.26 -4.63 15.72
CA GLU A 6 -2.65 -6.03 15.88
C GLU A 6 -2.16 -6.89 14.72
N TRP A 7 -2.29 -6.42 13.48
CA TRP A 7 -1.91 -7.22 12.32
C TRP A 7 -0.41 -7.21 12.03
N ALA A 8 0.31 -6.14 12.33
CA ALA A 8 1.78 -6.19 12.34
C ALA A 8 2.29 -7.20 13.38
N HIS A 9 1.70 -7.21 14.60
CA HIS A 9 2.04 -8.15 15.65
C HIS A 9 1.64 -9.59 15.31
N ALA A 10 0.45 -9.80 14.74
CA ALA A 10 -0.02 -11.13 14.38
C ALA A 10 0.88 -11.81 13.34
N ILE A 11 1.47 -11.04 12.42
CA ILE A 11 2.42 -11.55 11.41
C ILE A 11 3.82 -11.72 11.98
N ALA A 12 4.29 -10.78 12.81
CA ALA A 12 5.63 -10.77 13.39
C ALA A 12 5.55 -10.56 14.91
N PRO A 13 5.17 -11.59 15.68
CA PRO A 13 4.86 -11.46 17.12
C PRO A 13 6.06 -11.03 17.97
N ASP A 14 7.28 -11.35 17.55
CA ASP A 14 8.51 -10.98 18.27
C ASP A 14 9.10 -9.63 17.83
N ALA A 15 8.48 -8.97 16.83
CA ALA A 15 8.94 -7.68 16.37
C ALA A 15 8.54 -6.56 17.36
N THR A 16 9.46 -5.64 17.62
CA THR A 16 9.14 -4.41 18.36
C THR A 16 8.31 -3.47 17.50
N ILE A 17 7.14 -3.09 17.97
CA ILE A 17 6.24 -2.15 17.30
C ILE A 17 6.36 -0.78 17.97
N ASN A 18 6.79 0.22 17.21
CA ASN A 18 6.87 1.61 17.64
C ASN A 18 5.71 2.41 17.04
N LEU A 19 4.75 2.80 17.87
CA LEU A 19 3.63 3.63 17.43
C LEU A 19 4.01 5.12 17.53
N VAL A 20 4.16 5.77 16.37
CA VAL A 20 4.51 7.20 16.29
C VAL A 20 3.27 8.01 16.01
N LEU A 21 2.82 8.79 16.99
CA LEU A 21 1.57 9.54 16.93
C LEU A 21 1.78 10.90 16.26
N ALA A 22 0.90 11.22 15.31
CA ALA A 22 0.83 12.53 14.67
C ALA A 22 -0.07 13.49 15.47
N ASN A 23 0.32 14.77 15.53
CA ASN A 23 -0.49 15.84 16.16
C ASN A 23 -0.82 16.92 15.13
N PRO A 24 -1.94 16.85 14.41
CA PRO A 24 -2.28 17.82 13.40
C PRO A 24 -2.66 19.17 14.02
N LYS A 25 -1.96 20.23 13.62
CA LYS A 25 -2.24 21.62 14.06
C LYS A 25 -3.53 22.19 13.50
N ASN A 26 -4.02 21.62 12.39
CA ASN A 26 -5.28 22.00 11.77
C ASN A 26 -5.98 20.79 11.17
N LYS A 27 -7.29 20.91 10.90
CA LYS A 27 -8.15 19.81 10.42
C LYS A 27 -8.26 19.74 8.89
N THR A 28 -7.49 20.52 8.15
CA THR A 28 -7.49 20.42 6.68
C THR A 28 -6.82 19.11 6.25
N ILE A 29 -7.21 18.59 5.08
CA ILE A 29 -6.61 17.37 4.50
C ILE A 29 -5.08 17.49 4.46
N GLN A 30 -4.57 18.60 3.92
CA GLN A 30 -3.12 18.83 3.85
C GLN A 30 -2.49 18.97 5.25
N GLY A 31 -3.16 19.59 6.22
CA GLY A 31 -2.65 19.73 7.58
C GLY A 31 -2.55 18.39 8.32
N GLN A 32 -3.55 17.52 8.14
CA GLN A 32 -3.51 16.17 8.69
C GLN A 32 -2.38 15.34 8.06
N LEU A 33 -2.28 15.35 6.72
CA LEU A 33 -1.20 14.65 6.03
C LEU A 33 0.17 15.20 6.41
N THR A 34 0.31 16.53 6.58
CA THR A 34 1.57 17.14 7.04
C THR A 34 1.99 16.57 8.41
N ALA A 35 1.05 16.47 9.35
CA ALA A 35 1.35 15.92 10.67
C ALA A 35 1.76 14.43 10.61
N LEU A 36 1.09 13.64 9.78
CA LEU A 36 1.43 12.23 9.55
C LEU A 36 2.82 12.07 8.92
N LEU A 37 3.15 12.90 7.93
CA LEU A 37 4.49 12.90 7.32
C LEU A 37 5.57 13.44 8.26
N GLN A 38 5.26 14.35 9.17
CA GLN A 38 6.16 14.76 10.24
C GLN A 38 6.46 13.62 11.21
N ALA A 39 5.43 12.83 11.58
CA ALA A 39 5.61 11.62 12.37
C ALA A 39 6.47 10.59 11.62
N THR A 40 6.24 10.41 10.32
CA THR A 40 7.10 9.56 9.46
C THR A 40 8.53 10.08 9.43
N ASN A 41 8.75 11.38 9.23
CA ASN A 41 10.08 11.97 9.22
C ASN A 41 10.79 11.80 10.58
N PHE A 42 10.06 11.88 11.69
CA PHE A 42 10.60 11.58 13.00
C PHE A 42 11.10 10.13 13.09
N ALA A 43 10.26 9.15 12.66
CA ALA A 43 10.66 7.75 12.67
C ALA A 43 11.87 7.49 11.77
N VAL A 44 11.93 8.12 10.60
CA VAL A 44 13.07 8.03 9.67
C VAL A 44 14.31 8.66 10.27
N THR A 45 14.24 9.91 10.73
CA THR A 45 15.40 10.67 11.22
C THR A 45 16.04 10.03 12.44
N HIS A 46 15.23 9.42 13.32
CA HIS A 46 15.71 8.73 14.51
C HIS A 46 15.99 7.24 14.27
N ASN A 47 15.79 6.76 13.04
CA ASN A 47 16.01 5.37 12.64
C ASN A 47 15.34 4.35 13.58
N ILE A 48 14.10 4.62 13.98
CA ILE A 48 13.40 3.90 15.06
C ILE A 48 13.12 2.43 14.70
N GLY A 49 12.89 2.11 13.41
CA GLY A 49 12.65 0.75 12.95
C GLY A 49 13.20 0.51 11.54
N SER A 50 13.26 -0.75 11.13
CA SER A 50 13.66 -1.15 9.77
C SER A 50 12.52 -1.02 8.75
N VAL A 51 11.27 -1.06 9.24
CA VAL A 51 10.07 -1.03 8.39
C VAL A 51 9.09 0.03 8.90
N ILE A 52 8.48 0.76 7.98
CA ILE A 52 7.48 1.80 8.25
C ILE A 52 6.19 1.44 7.54
N SER A 53 5.08 1.37 8.28
CA SER A 53 3.73 1.12 7.77
C SER A 53 2.89 2.38 7.82
N GLN A 54 2.20 2.69 6.72
CA GLN A 54 1.38 3.90 6.55
C GLN A 54 0.00 3.54 5.99
N SER A 55 -1.01 3.44 6.87
CA SER A 55 -2.40 3.18 6.47
C SER A 55 -3.17 4.49 6.27
N PHE A 56 -2.56 5.44 5.58
CA PHE A 56 -3.15 6.75 5.28
C PHE A 56 -2.70 7.27 3.91
N GLY A 57 -3.47 8.20 3.38
CA GLY A 57 -3.13 8.88 2.14
C GLY A 57 -4.20 9.86 1.71
N THR A 58 -3.87 10.66 0.71
CA THR A 58 -4.82 11.52 0.00
C THR A 58 -4.40 11.66 -1.45
N SER A 59 -5.30 12.15 -2.29
CA SER A 59 -5.02 12.37 -3.71
C SER A 59 -3.76 13.20 -3.93
N GLU A 60 -2.81 12.67 -4.71
CA GLU A 60 -1.55 13.37 -5.01
C GLU A 60 -1.77 14.72 -5.70
N VAL A 61 -2.80 14.83 -6.55
CA VAL A 61 -3.10 16.06 -7.29
C VAL A 61 -3.71 17.17 -6.41
N CYS A 62 -4.12 16.87 -5.17
CA CYS A 62 -4.51 17.84 -4.19
C CYS A 62 -3.34 18.46 -3.40
N LEU A 63 -2.13 17.97 -3.67
CA LEU A 63 -0.91 18.37 -3.00
C LEU A 63 -0.03 19.18 -3.96
N GLY A 64 0.47 20.33 -3.51
CA GLY A 64 1.36 21.14 -4.35
C GLY A 64 2.71 20.48 -4.58
N THR A 65 3.33 20.77 -5.74
CA THR A 65 4.63 20.17 -6.13
C THR A 65 5.72 20.36 -5.06
N LYS A 66 5.81 21.53 -4.44
CA LYS A 66 6.77 21.79 -3.36
C LYS A 66 6.55 20.89 -2.15
N PHE A 67 5.28 20.63 -1.81
CA PHE A 67 4.92 19.70 -0.72
C PHE A 67 5.37 18.28 -1.04
N LEU A 68 5.06 17.80 -2.24
CA LEU A 68 5.43 16.46 -2.68
C LEU A 68 6.95 16.27 -2.75
N GLN A 69 7.69 17.27 -3.23
CA GLN A 69 9.15 17.25 -3.24
C GLN A 69 9.73 17.16 -1.82
N ALA A 70 9.25 17.99 -0.89
CA ALA A 70 9.70 17.96 0.50
C ALA A 70 9.38 16.62 1.20
N ALA A 71 8.22 16.05 0.91
CA ALA A 71 7.81 14.76 1.44
C ALA A 71 8.61 13.59 0.83
N HIS A 72 8.92 13.65 -0.47
CA HIS A 72 9.78 12.67 -1.14
C HIS A 72 11.18 12.57 -0.49
N GLU A 73 11.74 13.68 0.01
CA GLU A 73 13.03 13.68 0.72
C GLU A 73 13.00 12.83 2.00
N ILE A 74 11.84 12.67 2.63
CA ILE A 74 11.69 11.76 3.79
C ILE A 74 11.96 10.31 3.33
N PHE A 75 11.39 9.90 2.21
CA PHE A 75 11.54 8.55 1.68
C PHE A 75 12.95 8.31 1.08
N ARG A 76 13.58 9.35 0.53
CA ARG A 76 15.00 9.27 0.16
C ARG A 76 15.89 8.98 1.36
N LYS A 77 15.65 9.64 2.50
CA LYS A 77 16.36 9.36 3.76
C LYS A 77 16.09 7.95 4.26
N ALA A 78 14.82 7.51 4.24
CA ALA A 78 14.44 6.15 4.63
C ALA A 78 15.21 5.11 3.79
N ARG A 79 15.24 5.29 2.46
CA ARG A 79 15.99 4.41 1.55
C ARG A 79 17.49 4.41 1.86
N ALA A 80 18.10 5.57 2.12
CA ALA A 80 19.53 5.67 2.47
C ALA A 80 19.88 4.94 3.78
N GLN A 81 18.90 4.79 4.67
CA GLN A 81 19.02 4.05 5.94
C GLN A 81 18.57 2.59 5.82
N GLN A 82 18.34 2.10 4.61
CA GLN A 82 17.81 0.76 4.35
C GLN A 82 16.50 0.49 5.12
N GLN A 83 15.63 1.50 5.22
CA GLN A 83 14.29 1.34 5.76
C GLN A 83 13.31 1.04 4.62
N THR A 84 12.42 0.07 4.83
CA THR A 84 11.32 -0.24 3.92
C THR A 84 10.09 0.58 4.31
N VAL A 85 9.43 1.22 3.35
CA VAL A 85 8.21 2.00 3.60
C VAL A 85 7.07 1.41 2.79
N PHE A 86 5.98 1.06 3.47
CA PHE A 86 4.71 0.64 2.87
C PHE A 86 3.65 1.71 3.04
N ALA A 87 2.79 1.86 2.03
CA ALA A 87 1.60 2.68 2.14
C ALA A 87 0.40 2.02 1.45
N SER A 88 -0.77 2.13 2.07
CA SER A 88 -2.03 1.68 1.51
C SER A 88 -2.40 2.46 0.24
N ALA A 89 -2.82 1.75 -0.83
CA ALA A 89 -3.16 2.37 -2.11
C ALA A 89 -4.47 3.18 -2.07
N GLY A 90 -5.34 2.89 -1.10
CA GLY A 90 -6.65 3.52 -0.91
C GLY A 90 -7.81 2.58 -1.21
N ASP A 91 -9.03 3.02 -0.84
CA ASP A 91 -10.21 2.17 -0.76
C ASP A 91 -11.37 2.65 -1.66
N SER A 92 -11.09 3.61 -2.55
CA SER A 92 -12.07 4.18 -3.48
C SER A 92 -11.80 3.79 -4.94
N GLY A 93 -11.33 2.55 -5.15
CA GLY A 93 -10.96 2.07 -6.48
C GLY A 93 -9.93 2.97 -7.15
N ALA A 94 -10.02 3.13 -8.46
CA ALA A 94 -9.21 4.10 -9.20
C ALA A 94 -9.60 5.56 -8.92
N GLY A 95 -10.62 5.81 -8.08
CA GLY A 95 -11.13 7.15 -7.80
C GLY A 95 -10.34 7.86 -6.69
N THR A 96 -9.94 9.09 -6.97
CA THR A 96 -9.38 10.00 -5.96
C THR A 96 -10.04 11.37 -6.04
N ILE A 97 -10.03 12.08 -4.93
CA ILE A 97 -10.50 13.47 -4.89
C ILE A 97 -9.63 14.30 -5.83
N GLN A 98 -10.30 15.10 -6.69
CA GLN A 98 -9.63 16.13 -7.48
C GLN A 98 -9.84 17.46 -6.79
N CYS A 99 -8.81 18.29 -6.76
CA CYS A 99 -8.87 19.62 -6.15
C CYS A 99 -8.71 20.70 -7.20
N ASN A 100 -9.34 21.86 -6.98
CA ASN A 100 -9.07 23.06 -7.76
C ASN A 100 -7.72 23.69 -7.39
N ALA A 101 -7.35 24.78 -8.06
CA ALA A 101 -6.07 25.47 -7.83
C ALA A 101 -5.87 25.97 -6.38
N ASN A 102 -6.95 26.12 -5.62
CA ASN A 102 -6.94 26.52 -4.21
C ASN A 102 -6.91 25.31 -3.25
N GLY A 103 -6.71 24.10 -3.75
CA GLY A 103 -6.68 22.87 -2.96
C GLY A 103 -8.05 22.43 -2.42
N LYS A 104 -9.17 23.00 -2.89
CA LYS A 104 -10.51 22.59 -2.46
C LYS A 104 -10.99 21.40 -3.29
N PRO A 105 -11.55 20.36 -2.65
CA PRO A 105 -12.18 19.23 -3.33
C PRO A 105 -13.29 19.69 -4.27
N VAL A 106 -13.29 19.16 -5.51
CA VAL A 106 -14.31 19.53 -6.53
C VAL A 106 -15.04 18.33 -7.11
N THR A 107 -14.38 17.19 -7.25
CA THR A 107 -14.96 15.99 -7.84
C THR A 107 -14.16 14.75 -7.45
N LEU A 108 -14.67 13.58 -7.80
CA LEU A 108 -13.94 12.32 -7.78
C LEU A 108 -13.63 11.89 -9.22
N ALA A 109 -12.36 11.61 -9.52
CA ALA A 109 -11.95 11.12 -10.82
C ALA A 109 -10.73 10.20 -10.69
N GLN A 110 -10.33 9.56 -11.79
CA GLN A 110 -9.21 8.64 -11.81
C GLN A 110 -7.90 9.31 -11.35
N GLY A 111 -7.23 8.65 -10.42
CA GLY A 111 -5.98 9.10 -9.81
C GLY A 111 -5.43 8.10 -8.81
N VAL A 112 -4.36 8.48 -8.13
CA VAL A 112 -3.70 7.69 -7.07
C VAL A 112 -3.47 8.52 -5.82
N ASN A 113 -3.32 7.86 -4.69
CA ASN A 113 -3.08 8.49 -3.40
C ASN A 113 -1.58 8.62 -3.10
N TYR A 114 -1.20 9.71 -2.45
CA TYR A 114 0.10 9.91 -1.82
C TYR A 114 -0.03 9.60 -0.31
N PRO A 115 0.92 8.88 0.31
CA PRO A 115 2.27 8.58 -0.14
C PRO A 115 2.44 7.31 -0.99
N ALA A 116 1.40 6.51 -1.24
CA ALA A 116 1.49 5.29 -2.04
C ALA A 116 2.01 5.52 -3.48
N SER A 117 1.77 6.70 -4.07
CA SER A 117 2.28 7.06 -5.40
C SER A 117 3.75 7.44 -5.42
N ASP A 118 4.38 7.68 -4.27
CA ASP A 118 5.82 7.98 -4.24
C ASP A 118 6.65 6.80 -4.77
N PRO A 119 7.59 7.01 -5.71
CA PRO A 119 8.39 5.93 -6.27
C PRO A 119 9.31 5.23 -5.26
N LEU A 120 9.54 5.80 -4.08
CA LEU A 120 10.34 5.20 -3.00
C LEU A 120 9.49 4.53 -1.90
N VAL A 121 8.18 4.47 -2.09
CA VAL A 121 7.23 3.79 -1.21
C VAL A 121 6.69 2.55 -1.93
N THR A 122 6.55 1.44 -1.22
CA THR A 122 5.88 0.26 -1.73
C THR A 122 4.37 0.41 -1.52
N SER A 123 3.65 0.60 -2.61
CA SER A 123 2.19 0.75 -2.63
C SER A 123 1.51 -0.60 -2.48
N VAL A 124 0.60 -0.71 -1.51
CA VAL A 124 -0.11 -1.95 -1.22
C VAL A 124 -1.58 -1.82 -1.62
N GLY A 125 -1.95 -2.51 -2.69
CA GLY A 125 -3.32 -2.68 -3.16
C GLY A 125 -4.07 -3.75 -2.36
N GLY A 126 -5.31 -4.04 -2.79
CA GLY A 126 -6.22 -4.91 -2.05
C GLY A 126 -6.80 -6.06 -2.86
N THR A 127 -6.94 -7.21 -2.22
CA THR A 127 -7.59 -8.40 -2.78
C THR A 127 -8.76 -8.86 -1.92
N THR A 128 -9.67 -9.60 -2.54
CA THR A 128 -10.62 -10.49 -1.88
C THR A 128 -10.01 -11.88 -1.85
N LEU A 129 -9.58 -12.33 -0.67
CA LEU A 129 -8.99 -13.64 -0.45
C LEU A 129 -10.08 -14.69 -0.18
N LEU A 130 -10.03 -15.78 -0.90
CA LEU A 130 -10.84 -16.96 -0.65
C LEU A 130 -9.92 -18.10 -0.19
N ALA A 131 -10.22 -18.63 0.99
CA ALA A 131 -9.51 -19.75 1.61
C ALA A 131 -10.48 -20.83 2.06
N THR A 132 -9.98 -22.05 2.26
CA THR A 132 -10.75 -23.10 2.90
C THR A 132 -10.92 -22.83 4.39
N LYS A 133 -11.83 -23.55 5.06
CA LYS A 133 -11.97 -23.50 6.54
C LYS A 133 -10.67 -23.92 7.27
N ALA A 134 -9.82 -24.67 6.63
CA ALA A 134 -8.52 -25.08 7.16
C ALA A 134 -7.40 -24.04 6.89
N GLY A 135 -7.72 -22.89 6.29
CA GLY A 135 -6.77 -21.82 5.98
C GLY A 135 -5.97 -22.03 4.67
N ASN A 136 -6.27 -23.06 3.88
CA ASN A 136 -5.58 -23.26 2.62
C ASN A 136 -6.05 -22.24 1.58
N TYR A 137 -5.10 -21.63 0.89
CA TYR A 137 -5.33 -20.71 -0.22
C TYR A 137 -6.14 -21.38 -1.33
N LEU A 138 -7.20 -20.72 -1.78
CA LEU A 138 -8.00 -21.15 -2.95
C LEU A 138 -7.76 -20.23 -4.15
N ARG A 139 -8.03 -18.95 -3.98
CA ARG A 139 -7.83 -17.93 -5.00
C ARG A 139 -7.95 -16.53 -4.41
N GLU A 140 -7.48 -15.56 -5.18
CA GLU A 140 -7.74 -14.14 -4.93
C GLU A 140 -8.26 -13.45 -6.19
N VAL A 141 -9.02 -12.39 -5.99
CA VAL A 141 -9.45 -11.46 -7.03
C VAL A 141 -9.16 -10.03 -6.57
N ALA A 142 -9.05 -9.07 -7.46
CA ALA A 142 -8.95 -7.66 -7.05
C ALA A 142 -10.18 -7.28 -6.23
N TRP A 143 -9.97 -6.68 -5.05
CA TRP A 143 -11.06 -6.23 -4.19
C TRP A 143 -11.87 -5.14 -4.88
N ASN A 144 -13.16 -5.39 -5.10
CA ASN A 144 -14.11 -4.40 -5.57
C ASN A 144 -15.54 -4.75 -5.13
N GLU A 145 -15.96 -4.15 -4.04
CA GLU A 145 -17.31 -4.21 -3.49
C GLU A 145 -17.97 -2.82 -3.49
N SER A 146 -17.48 -1.92 -4.35
CA SER A 146 -17.93 -0.51 -4.40
C SER A 146 -19.42 -0.38 -4.72
N ALA A 147 -19.97 -1.22 -5.57
CA ALA A 147 -21.42 -1.26 -5.87
C ALA A 147 -22.29 -1.61 -4.63
N LYS A 148 -21.69 -2.25 -3.62
CA LYS A 148 -22.34 -2.56 -2.33
C LYS A 148 -21.98 -1.53 -1.24
N GLY A 149 -21.23 -0.48 -1.57
CA GLY A 149 -20.76 0.52 -0.61
C GLY A 149 -19.60 0.06 0.27
N ALA A 150 -18.97 -1.07 -0.04
CA ALA A 150 -17.89 -1.65 0.77
C ALA A 150 -16.49 -1.43 0.18
N GLY A 151 -16.33 -0.43 -0.69
CA GLY A 151 -15.05 0.01 -1.23
C GLY A 151 -14.50 -0.81 -2.38
N ALA A 152 -13.30 -0.43 -2.83
CA ALA A 152 -12.54 -1.12 -3.86
C ALA A 152 -11.05 -0.75 -3.73
N THR A 153 -10.16 -1.66 -4.16
CA THR A 153 -8.71 -1.41 -4.11
C THR A 153 -8.30 -0.17 -4.89
N GLY A 154 -7.49 0.69 -4.27
CA GLY A 154 -6.79 1.75 -4.97
C GLY A 154 -5.83 1.21 -6.04
N GLY A 155 -5.06 2.10 -6.59
CA GLY A 155 -4.10 1.79 -7.65
C GLY A 155 -4.45 2.43 -8.98
N GLY A 156 -3.42 2.72 -9.76
CA GLY A 156 -3.55 3.47 -10.99
C GLY A 156 -2.22 4.00 -11.50
N ILE A 157 -2.28 5.03 -12.32
CA ILE A 157 -1.10 5.71 -12.86
C ILE A 157 -1.01 7.11 -12.24
N SER A 158 0.14 7.43 -11.68
CA SER A 158 0.45 8.76 -11.14
C SER A 158 0.35 9.83 -12.22
N LYS A 159 -0.10 11.02 -11.83
CA LYS A 159 -0.08 12.23 -12.65
C LYS A 159 1.09 13.14 -12.32
N VAL A 160 1.87 12.78 -11.29
CA VAL A 160 2.93 13.62 -10.72
C VAL A 160 4.29 12.97 -10.86
N PHE A 161 4.42 11.70 -10.51
CA PHE A 161 5.70 11.01 -10.48
C PHE A 161 6.00 10.29 -11.81
N ALA A 162 7.19 10.52 -12.34
CA ALA A 162 7.67 9.83 -13.53
C ALA A 162 7.86 8.32 -13.26
N LEU A 163 7.85 7.53 -14.34
CA LEU A 163 8.10 6.10 -14.29
C LEU A 163 9.49 5.80 -13.71
N PRO A 164 9.59 5.12 -12.56
CA PRO A 164 10.89 4.77 -11.99
C PRO A 164 11.57 3.64 -12.77
N ASN A 165 12.90 3.57 -12.67
CA ASN A 165 13.71 2.60 -13.42
C ASN A 165 13.26 1.14 -13.23
N PHE A 166 12.83 0.76 -12.01
CA PHE A 166 12.41 -0.60 -11.73
C PHE A 166 11.08 -0.99 -12.42
N GLN A 167 10.29 -0.02 -12.89
CA GLN A 167 9.05 -0.24 -13.64
C GLN A 167 9.23 -0.18 -15.16
N GLN A 168 10.41 0.21 -15.65
CA GLN A 168 10.67 0.26 -17.09
C GLN A 168 10.46 -1.11 -17.75
N ASN A 169 9.85 -1.09 -18.94
CA ASN A 169 9.47 -2.27 -19.73
C ASN A 169 8.35 -3.14 -19.09
N ILE A 170 7.85 -2.79 -17.92
CA ILE A 170 6.78 -3.50 -17.21
C ILE A 170 5.49 -2.66 -17.25
N VAL A 171 5.55 -1.45 -16.75
CA VAL A 171 4.40 -0.53 -16.76
C VAL A 171 4.33 0.21 -18.08
N LYS A 172 3.22 0.06 -18.80
CA LYS A 172 3.00 0.71 -20.10
C LYS A 172 2.55 2.17 -19.92
N SER A 173 3.40 2.97 -19.29
CA SER A 173 3.19 4.39 -19.05
C SER A 173 4.54 5.10 -18.96
N LYS A 174 4.54 6.42 -19.11
CA LYS A 174 5.69 7.27 -18.75
C LYS A 174 5.66 7.71 -17.29
N MET A 175 4.62 7.34 -16.56
CA MET A 175 4.38 7.74 -15.18
C MET A 175 4.35 6.52 -14.27
N ARG A 176 4.65 6.73 -12.98
CA ARG A 176 4.64 5.73 -11.91
C ARG A 176 3.33 4.95 -11.87
N GLY A 177 3.38 3.63 -11.93
CA GLY A 177 2.26 2.74 -11.69
C GLY A 177 2.17 2.35 -10.20
N ALA A 178 1.07 2.57 -9.57
CA ALA A 178 0.70 2.07 -8.24
C ALA A 178 -0.56 1.21 -8.42
N SER A 179 -0.64 0.01 -7.84
CA SER A 179 0.05 -0.63 -6.73
C SER A 179 1.36 -1.34 -7.14
N ASP A 180 2.18 -1.71 -6.13
CA ASP A 180 3.36 -2.57 -6.35
C ASP A 180 3.07 -4.03 -5.99
N ILE A 181 2.39 -4.25 -4.87
CA ILE A 181 1.90 -5.55 -4.40
C ILE A 181 0.46 -5.40 -3.92
N ALA A 182 -0.21 -6.50 -3.62
CA ALA A 182 -1.53 -6.49 -2.98
C ALA A 182 -1.61 -7.49 -1.83
N LEU A 183 -2.56 -7.26 -0.92
CA LEU A 183 -2.88 -8.15 0.20
C LEU A 183 -4.38 -8.09 0.46
N VAL A 184 -4.89 -8.97 1.33
CA VAL A 184 -6.32 -9.00 1.71
C VAL A 184 -6.80 -7.62 2.17
N ALA A 185 -7.94 -7.17 1.60
CA ALA A 185 -8.51 -5.86 1.89
C ALA A 185 -10.04 -5.85 1.91
N ASP A 186 -10.69 -6.86 1.35
CA ASP A 186 -12.16 -6.92 1.29
C ASP A 186 -12.75 -7.10 2.71
N PRO A 187 -13.58 -6.17 3.21
CA PRO A 187 -14.18 -6.30 4.53
C PRO A 187 -15.15 -7.49 4.66
N LEU A 188 -15.66 -8.01 3.53
CA LEU A 188 -16.55 -9.19 3.55
C LEU A 188 -15.78 -10.50 3.78
N THR A 189 -14.50 -10.52 3.45
CA THR A 189 -13.56 -11.61 3.76
C THR A 189 -12.43 -11.10 4.67
N GLY A 190 -12.70 -10.02 5.41
CA GLY A 190 -11.74 -9.23 6.16
C GLY A 190 -11.10 -9.95 7.34
N VAL A 191 -10.21 -9.24 7.96
CA VAL A 191 -9.44 -9.72 9.10
C VAL A 191 -10.08 -9.30 10.42
N PRO A 192 -10.08 -10.13 11.47
CA PRO A 192 -10.62 -9.75 12.76
C PRO A 192 -9.71 -8.73 13.46
N ILE A 193 -10.32 -7.78 14.15
CA ILE A 193 -9.66 -6.93 15.15
C ILE A 193 -10.40 -6.98 16.47
N VAL A 194 -9.68 -6.78 17.57
CA VAL A 194 -10.21 -6.72 18.94
C VAL A 194 -10.23 -5.27 19.40
N THR A 195 -11.40 -4.72 19.68
CA THR A 195 -11.50 -3.31 20.06
C THR A 195 -12.55 -3.06 21.13
N SER A 196 -12.26 -2.11 22.02
CA SER A 196 -13.23 -1.57 23.01
C SER A 196 -13.77 -0.20 22.62
N SER A 197 -13.25 0.41 21.52
CA SER A 197 -13.61 1.77 21.15
C SER A 197 -15.01 1.92 20.53
N LEU A 198 -15.60 0.82 20.05
CA LEU A 198 -16.93 0.82 19.41
C LEU A 198 -18.08 0.69 20.40
N MET A 199 -17.84 0.05 21.55
CA MET A 199 -18.84 -0.15 22.59
C MET A 199 -18.21 0.16 23.95
N PRO A 200 -18.53 1.29 24.59
CA PRO A 200 -18.00 1.61 25.90
C PRO A 200 -18.20 0.48 26.92
N GLY A 201 -17.13 0.07 27.59
CA GLY A 201 -17.13 -1.00 28.59
C GLY A 201 -17.20 -2.44 28.04
N LYS A 202 -17.16 -2.62 26.69
CA LYS A 202 -17.16 -3.96 26.08
C LYS A 202 -16.03 -4.08 25.07
N THR A 203 -15.35 -5.22 25.11
CA THR A 203 -14.42 -5.62 24.06
C THR A 203 -15.18 -6.46 23.03
N VAL A 204 -15.05 -6.12 21.75
CA VAL A 204 -15.70 -6.80 20.64
C VAL A 204 -14.68 -7.23 19.60
N VAL A 205 -14.98 -8.32 18.91
CA VAL A 205 -14.22 -8.76 17.73
C VAL A 205 -15.06 -8.43 16.50
N ILE A 206 -14.48 -7.68 15.57
CA ILE A 206 -15.16 -7.31 14.33
C ILE A 206 -14.27 -7.60 13.12
N PRO A 207 -14.85 -8.04 11.99
CA PRO A 207 -14.10 -8.09 10.73
C PRO A 207 -13.87 -6.66 10.21
N ILE A 208 -12.69 -6.41 9.68
CA ILE A 208 -12.33 -5.13 9.05
C ILE A 208 -11.61 -5.38 7.73
N GLY A 209 -11.69 -4.42 6.83
CA GLY A 209 -11.02 -4.43 5.53
C GLY A 209 -10.40 -3.08 5.20
N GLY A 210 -10.16 -2.87 3.92
CA GLY A 210 -9.42 -1.76 3.35
C GLY A 210 -7.98 -2.12 3.04
N THR A 211 -7.36 -1.39 2.12
CA THR A 211 -5.92 -1.52 1.84
C THR A 211 -5.05 -1.18 3.06
N SER A 212 -5.67 -0.60 4.09
CA SER A 212 -5.09 -0.37 5.42
C SER A 212 -4.70 -1.65 6.17
N VAL A 213 -5.28 -2.81 5.82
CA VAL A 213 -4.86 -4.13 6.31
C VAL A 213 -3.51 -4.52 5.71
N GLY A 214 -3.35 -4.28 4.41
CA GLY A 214 -2.18 -4.71 3.65
C GLY A 214 -0.87 -4.07 4.11
N ALA A 215 -0.88 -2.79 4.47
CA ALA A 215 0.34 -2.08 4.85
C ALA A 215 1.00 -2.67 6.12
N PRO A 216 0.31 -2.87 7.27
CA PRO A 216 0.91 -3.48 8.45
C PRO A 216 1.23 -4.98 8.27
N VAL A 217 0.43 -5.72 7.48
CA VAL A 217 0.74 -7.12 7.13
C VAL A 217 2.04 -7.19 6.32
N ALA A 218 2.22 -6.34 5.30
CA ALA A 218 3.46 -6.26 4.54
C ALA A 218 4.65 -5.85 5.41
N ALA A 219 4.44 -4.97 6.39
CA ALA A 219 5.47 -4.58 7.34
C ALA A 219 5.89 -5.77 8.23
N GLY A 220 4.95 -6.53 8.78
CA GLY A 220 5.23 -7.75 9.54
C GLY A 220 5.96 -8.81 8.69
N MET A 221 5.49 -9.05 7.46
CA MET A 221 6.17 -9.95 6.51
C MET A 221 7.61 -9.52 6.26
N THR A 222 7.86 -8.21 6.14
CA THR A 222 9.21 -7.68 5.90
C THR A 222 10.10 -7.82 7.14
N ALA A 223 9.55 -7.65 8.35
CA ALA A 223 10.29 -7.91 9.59
C ALA A 223 10.76 -9.37 9.68
N LEU A 224 9.91 -10.33 9.26
CA LEU A 224 10.30 -11.74 9.15
C LEU A 224 11.36 -11.97 8.06
N LEU A 225 11.31 -11.26 6.94
CA LEU A 225 12.35 -11.31 5.91
C LEU A 225 13.68 -10.74 6.42
N ASP A 226 13.65 -9.60 7.11
CA ASP A 226 14.82 -9.00 7.75
C ASP A 226 15.47 -9.99 8.72
N GLN A 227 14.67 -10.66 9.56
CA GLN A 227 15.13 -11.70 10.48
C GLN A 227 15.75 -12.89 9.74
N ALA A 228 15.07 -13.43 8.73
CA ALA A 228 15.54 -14.57 7.96
C ALA A 228 16.83 -14.27 7.19
N MET A 229 17.05 -13.03 6.79
CA MET A 229 18.24 -12.59 6.07
C MET A 229 19.36 -12.11 6.99
N GLY A 230 19.08 -11.84 8.27
CA GLY A 230 20.03 -11.25 9.22
C GLY A 230 20.42 -9.81 8.88
N MET A 231 19.63 -9.11 8.06
CA MET A 231 19.87 -7.75 7.61
C MET A 231 18.56 -7.05 7.19
N ARG A 232 18.57 -5.73 7.16
CA ARG A 232 17.45 -4.96 6.59
C ARG A 232 17.31 -5.25 5.10
N THR A 233 16.10 -5.51 4.65
CA THR A 233 15.79 -5.70 3.21
C THR A 233 15.84 -4.37 2.45
N GLY A 234 15.59 -3.25 3.12
CA GLY A 234 15.60 -1.93 2.52
C GLY A 234 14.48 -1.75 1.47
N PHE A 235 14.74 -0.97 0.43
CA PHE A 235 13.78 -0.68 -0.62
C PHE A 235 13.49 -1.89 -1.50
N LEU A 236 12.37 -2.54 -1.30
CA LEU A 236 12.02 -3.85 -1.91
C LEU A 236 11.56 -3.77 -3.37
N ASN A 237 11.00 -2.65 -3.85
CA ASN A 237 10.41 -2.60 -5.20
C ASN A 237 11.41 -3.02 -6.29
N THR A 238 12.67 -2.59 -6.20
CA THR A 238 13.68 -2.97 -7.19
C THR A 238 13.85 -4.50 -7.28
N ALA A 239 13.86 -5.19 -6.15
CA ALA A 239 13.98 -6.65 -6.09
C ALA A 239 12.70 -7.34 -6.56
N PHE A 240 11.53 -6.85 -6.16
CA PHE A 240 10.23 -7.40 -6.56
C PHE A 240 10.02 -7.33 -8.06
N TYR A 241 10.26 -6.19 -8.69
CA TYR A 241 10.07 -6.01 -10.13
C TYR A 241 11.08 -6.80 -10.96
N ARG A 242 12.28 -7.09 -10.43
CA ARG A 242 13.27 -7.97 -11.08
C ARG A 242 12.83 -9.43 -11.14
N LEU A 243 11.90 -9.85 -10.30
CA LEU A 243 11.36 -11.21 -10.35
C LEU A 243 10.43 -11.43 -11.54
N LEU A 244 9.68 -10.41 -11.97
CA LEU A 244 8.61 -10.55 -12.96
C LEU A 244 9.04 -11.24 -14.28
N PRO A 245 10.18 -10.92 -14.90
CA PRO A 245 10.61 -11.61 -16.12
C PRO A 245 11.17 -13.02 -15.89
N ASN A 246 11.24 -13.49 -14.65
CA ASN A 246 11.85 -14.77 -14.28
C ASN A 246 10.81 -15.80 -13.87
N ALA A 247 11.13 -17.09 -14.05
CA ALA A 247 10.30 -18.19 -13.56
C ALA A 247 10.08 -18.17 -12.03
N ALA A 248 10.94 -17.48 -11.28
CA ALA A 248 10.82 -17.26 -9.85
C ALA A 248 9.59 -16.41 -9.48
N TYR A 249 9.09 -15.55 -10.39
CA TYR A 249 7.90 -14.74 -10.14
C TYR A 249 6.69 -15.58 -9.74
N ALA A 250 6.37 -16.60 -10.50
CA ALA A 250 5.22 -17.47 -10.23
C ALA A 250 5.34 -18.26 -8.90
N GLN A 251 6.54 -18.33 -8.30
CA GLN A 251 6.74 -18.90 -6.97
C GLN A 251 6.68 -17.82 -5.88
N ALA A 252 7.14 -16.62 -6.20
CA ALA A 252 7.23 -15.49 -5.26
C ALA A 252 5.93 -14.73 -5.08
N PHE A 253 5.05 -14.75 -6.08
CA PHE A 253 3.78 -14.03 -6.08
C PHE A 253 2.63 -14.88 -6.61
N HIS A 254 1.46 -14.71 -6.03
CA HIS A 254 0.20 -15.10 -6.62
C HIS A 254 -0.27 -13.97 -7.54
N ASP A 255 -0.18 -14.20 -8.84
CA ASP A 255 -0.56 -13.25 -9.89
C ASP A 255 -2.09 -13.13 -9.97
N ILE A 256 -2.65 -11.95 -9.69
CA ILE A 256 -4.09 -11.71 -9.61
C ILE A 256 -4.62 -11.33 -10.98
N ARG A 257 -5.37 -12.23 -11.62
CA ARG A 257 -5.81 -12.11 -13.02
C ARG A 257 -7.30 -11.83 -13.18
N THR A 258 -8.03 -11.65 -12.07
CA THR A 258 -9.48 -11.49 -12.08
C THR A 258 -9.88 -10.26 -11.29
N GLY A 259 -10.75 -9.43 -11.88
CA GLY A 259 -11.31 -8.25 -11.25
C GLY A 259 -10.86 -6.95 -11.89
N ASN A 260 -11.23 -5.87 -11.26
CA ASN A 260 -10.91 -4.50 -11.65
C ASN A 260 -11.12 -3.56 -10.46
N ASN A 261 -10.64 -2.33 -10.54
CA ASN A 261 -10.88 -1.31 -9.52
C ASN A 261 -11.73 -0.14 -10.00
N THR A 262 -12.66 -0.37 -10.92
CA THR A 262 -13.71 0.61 -11.25
C THR A 262 -14.51 0.93 -9.99
N PHE A 263 -14.62 2.21 -9.65
CA PHE A 263 -15.30 2.63 -8.44
C PHE A 263 -16.70 3.14 -8.75
N VAL A 264 -17.68 2.56 -8.08
CA VAL A 264 -19.10 2.95 -8.19
C VAL A 264 -19.56 3.47 -6.84
N PHE A 265 -20.18 4.64 -6.79
CA PHE A 265 -20.72 5.18 -5.55
C PHE A 265 -21.99 6.00 -5.80
N GLN A 266 -22.82 6.13 -4.78
CA GLN A 266 -23.99 6.99 -4.82
C GLN A 266 -23.62 8.38 -4.30
N ALA A 267 -23.77 9.39 -5.13
CA ALA A 267 -23.59 10.79 -4.76
C ALA A 267 -24.72 11.27 -3.81
N GLN A 268 -24.53 12.41 -3.17
CA GLN A 268 -25.51 12.98 -2.23
C GLN A 268 -26.88 13.24 -2.87
N ASP A 269 -26.91 13.55 -4.16
CA ASP A 269 -28.13 13.72 -4.96
C ASP A 269 -28.71 12.39 -5.48
N ARG A 270 -28.26 11.27 -4.92
CA ARG A 270 -28.65 9.88 -5.24
C ARG A 270 -28.26 9.39 -6.64
N ARG A 271 -27.56 10.17 -7.43
CA ARG A 271 -27.02 9.68 -8.71
C ARG A 271 -25.93 8.65 -8.47
N ILE A 272 -25.94 7.60 -9.29
CA ILE A 272 -24.82 6.64 -9.33
C ILE A 272 -23.71 7.25 -10.17
N VAL A 273 -22.54 7.36 -9.59
CA VAL A 273 -21.33 7.86 -10.24
C VAL A 273 -20.35 6.71 -10.40
N THR A 274 -19.78 6.58 -11.59
CA THR A 274 -18.77 5.58 -11.90
C THR A 274 -17.46 6.26 -12.27
N VAL A 275 -16.40 5.94 -11.56
CA VAL A 275 -15.03 6.28 -11.94
C VAL A 275 -14.43 5.07 -12.63
N PRO A 276 -14.14 5.13 -13.93
CA PRO A 276 -13.52 4.03 -14.66
C PRO A 276 -12.19 3.62 -14.02
N GLY A 277 -11.98 2.33 -13.84
CA GLY A 277 -10.77 1.78 -13.27
C GLY A 277 -9.95 0.96 -14.26
N PHE A 278 -9.01 0.23 -13.71
CA PHE A 278 -8.12 -0.67 -14.44
C PHE A 278 -8.55 -2.12 -14.22
N LYS A 279 -8.40 -2.96 -15.24
CA LYS A 279 -8.56 -4.41 -15.12
C LYS A 279 -7.27 -5.04 -14.63
N THR A 280 -7.39 -6.16 -13.93
CA THR A 280 -6.24 -7.03 -13.66
C THR A 280 -5.74 -7.69 -14.94
N ALA A 281 -4.46 -8.02 -14.98
CA ALA A 281 -3.78 -8.61 -16.12
C ALA A 281 -2.63 -9.53 -15.65
N PRO A 282 -2.13 -10.45 -16.48
CA PRO A 282 -0.94 -11.21 -16.15
C PRO A 282 0.27 -10.33 -15.87
N GLY A 283 0.98 -10.63 -14.80
CA GLY A 283 2.11 -9.85 -14.33
C GLY A 283 1.68 -8.61 -13.56
N TRP A 284 2.28 -7.45 -13.88
CA TRP A 284 1.90 -6.21 -13.21
C TRP A 284 0.60 -5.63 -13.75
N ASP A 285 -0.28 -5.23 -12.85
CA ASP A 285 -1.45 -4.40 -13.14
C ASP A 285 -1.66 -3.31 -12.06
N ALA A 286 -2.44 -2.28 -12.40
CA ALA A 286 -2.64 -1.14 -11.52
C ALA A 286 -3.44 -1.47 -10.23
N PRO A 287 -4.49 -2.33 -10.23
CA PRO A 287 -5.21 -2.72 -9.03
C PRO A 287 -4.37 -3.50 -8.01
N THR A 288 -3.56 -4.47 -8.46
CA THR A 288 -2.93 -5.46 -7.58
C THR A 288 -1.41 -5.53 -7.68
N GLY A 289 -0.80 -4.68 -8.51
CA GLY A 289 0.66 -4.67 -8.69
C GLY A 289 1.16 -6.00 -9.23
N LEU A 290 2.19 -6.53 -8.60
CA LEU A 290 2.76 -7.86 -8.87
C LEU A 290 1.95 -9.01 -8.24
N GLY A 291 0.82 -8.73 -7.61
CA GLY A 291 0.01 -9.71 -6.88
C GLY A 291 0.39 -9.86 -5.42
N THR A 292 -0.03 -10.98 -4.79
CA THR A 292 0.17 -11.22 -3.36
C THR A 292 1.45 -12.01 -3.09
N PRO A 293 2.34 -11.55 -2.17
CA PRO A 293 3.64 -12.16 -1.95
C PRO A 293 3.57 -13.50 -1.21
N ASN A 294 4.34 -14.48 -1.67
CA ASN A 294 4.67 -15.68 -0.93
C ASN A 294 5.98 -15.46 -0.16
N VAL A 295 5.88 -15.14 1.13
CA VAL A 295 7.01 -14.72 1.96
C VAL A 295 8.08 -15.80 2.09
N ALA A 296 7.68 -17.07 2.23
CA ALA A 296 8.62 -18.19 2.35
C ALA A 296 9.49 -18.35 1.08
N ASN A 297 8.91 -18.10 -0.08
CA ASN A 297 9.66 -18.14 -1.34
C ASN A 297 10.45 -16.85 -1.57
N LEU A 298 9.92 -15.68 -1.19
CA LEU A 298 10.68 -14.44 -1.23
C LEU A 298 11.95 -14.53 -0.40
N ALA A 299 11.91 -15.13 0.79
CA ALA A 299 13.10 -15.37 1.63
C ALA A 299 14.21 -16.17 0.90
N LYS A 300 13.86 -17.00 -0.08
CA LYS A 300 14.84 -17.76 -0.89
C LYS A 300 15.45 -16.91 -2.02
N PHE A 301 14.68 -16.00 -2.60
CA PHE A 301 15.08 -15.23 -3.80
C PHE A 301 15.70 -13.89 -3.47
N LEU A 302 15.18 -13.16 -2.48
CA LEU A 302 15.61 -11.80 -2.15
C LEU A 302 17.09 -11.64 -1.81
N PRO A 303 17.76 -12.58 -1.08
CA PRO A 303 19.18 -12.43 -0.76
C PRO A 303 20.08 -12.24 -1.97
N LYS A 304 19.77 -12.92 -3.08
CA LYS A 304 20.53 -12.78 -4.32
C LYS A 304 20.23 -11.48 -5.06
N LEU A 305 18.99 -11.01 -4.99
CA LEU A 305 18.52 -9.81 -5.70
C LEU A 305 18.96 -8.52 -5.00
N ILE A 306 19.00 -8.51 -3.67
CA ILE A 306 19.41 -7.35 -2.87
C ILE A 306 20.93 -7.18 -2.96
N LYS A 307 21.74 -8.23 -2.79
CA LYS A 307 23.20 -8.15 -2.94
C LYS A 307 23.64 -7.68 -4.32
N ALA A 308 22.88 -7.98 -5.37
CA ALA A 308 23.15 -7.49 -6.71
C ALA A 308 22.87 -5.97 -6.87
N ASN A 309 22.14 -5.34 -5.95
CA ASN A 309 21.88 -3.90 -5.94
C ASN A 309 23.02 -3.09 -5.29
N ASP A 310 23.71 -3.67 -4.31
CA ASP A 310 24.82 -2.99 -3.61
C ASP A 310 26.04 -2.73 -4.54
N GLY A 311 26.10 -3.43 -5.68
CA GLY A 311 27.12 -3.23 -6.72
C GLY A 311 26.73 -2.34 -7.89
N ALA A 312 25.47 -1.92 -7.98
CA ALA A 312 24.98 -1.01 -9.01
C ALA A 312 24.80 0.38 -8.40
N THR A 313 25.83 1.21 -8.52
CA THR A 313 25.80 2.64 -8.19
C THR A 313 24.54 3.33 -8.72
N LEU A 314 24.01 4.21 -7.91
CA LEU A 314 22.91 5.17 -8.11
C LEU A 314 22.88 5.84 -9.47
#